data_207a80ac7621867014bc887c9c586542
#
_entry.id   207a80ac7621867014bc887c9c586542
#
_cell.length_a   1.000
_cell.length_b   1.000
_cell.length_c   1.000
_cell.angle_alpha   90.00
_cell.angle_beta   90.00
_cell.angle_gamma   90.00
#
_symmetry.space_group_name_H-M   'P 1'
#
loop_
_entity.id
_entity.type
_entity.pdbx_description
1 polymer ?
#
loop_
_entity_poly.entity_id
_entity_poly.type
_entity_poly.pdbx_seq_one_letter_code
_entity_poly.pdbx_strand_id
1 'polypeptide(L)'
;MYNKITEVYAEVINQSNNENESEIEEQERENITELGSVETKNPRGNIHCLNIIGQVEGHMVLPPQNKTTKYEHVIPQLIAVEENPEIDGLLVVLNTVGGDVEAGLAIAEMIASMGKPTVSLVLGGGHSIGVPLAVASDYSFIAPTATMTVHPLRMNGLVIGVMQTFQYFQNMQERITEFVVSNSKISHDEFKQLMLTTDEIANDVGSILFATKAVECGLINEMGGLKNALEKMYELIDMQRKESGK
;
A
#
# COMPACT_ATOMS: atom_id res chain seq x y z
N MET A 1 19.94 -18.68 -53.77
CA MET A 1 20.26 -19.38 -52.49
C MET A 1 20.32 -18.40 -51.30
N TYR A 2 20.86 -17.20 -51.46
CA TYR A 2 20.93 -16.18 -50.41
C TYR A 2 19.56 -15.72 -49.87
N ASN A 3 18.54 -15.51 -50.73
CA ASN A 3 17.20 -15.05 -50.33
C ASN A 3 16.46 -16.05 -49.42
N LYS A 4 16.61 -17.36 -49.60
CA LYS A 4 15.97 -18.37 -48.77
C LYS A 4 16.51 -18.44 -47.33
N ILE A 5 17.78 -18.14 -47.16
CA ILE A 5 18.45 -18.12 -45.86
C ILE A 5 17.95 -16.92 -45.06
N THR A 6 17.81 -15.75 -45.69
CA THR A 6 17.36 -14.52 -45.06
C THR A 6 15.87 -14.63 -44.63
N GLU A 7 14.99 -15.30 -45.42
CA GLU A 7 13.62 -15.57 -45.09
C GLU A 7 13.48 -16.52 -43.89
N VAL A 8 14.26 -17.61 -43.83
CA VAL A 8 14.28 -18.55 -42.71
C VAL A 8 14.80 -17.88 -41.43
N TYR A 9 15.84 -17.01 -41.50
CA TYR A 9 16.31 -16.25 -40.34
C TYR A 9 15.25 -15.24 -39.83
N ALA A 10 14.53 -14.60 -40.74
CA ALA A 10 13.46 -13.67 -40.37
C ALA A 10 12.26 -14.39 -39.71
N GLU A 11 11.91 -15.60 -40.20
CA GLU A 11 10.87 -16.44 -39.59
C GLU A 11 11.27 -16.94 -38.21
N VAL A 12 12.51 -17.38 -38.01
CA VAL A 12 13.03 -17.85 -36.71
C VAL A 12 13.09 -16.69 -35.71
N ILE A 13 13.53 -15.51 -36.12
CA ILE A 13 13.54 -14.30 -35.24
C ILE A 13 12.11 -13.88 -34.86
N ASN A 14 11.16 -13.92 -35.81
CA ASN A 14 9.78 -13.58 -35.53
C ASN A 14 9.08 -14.63 -34.62
N GLN A 15 9.39 -15.93 -34.78
CA GLN A 15 8.88 -16.95 -33.88
C GLN A 15 9.44 -16.81 -32.47
N SER A 16 10.75 -16.58 -32.31
CA SER A 16 11.35 -16.38 -30.99
C SER A 16 10.87 -15.09 -30.30
N ASN A 17 10.59 -14.03 -31.06
CA ASN A 17 10.01 -12.80 -30.49
C ASN A 17 8.55 -13.03 -30.06
N ASN A 18 7.75 -13.76 -30.84
CA ASN A 18 6.36 -14.09 -30.47
C ASN A 18 6.28 -15.05 -29.26
N GLU A 19 7.21 -16.01 -29.14
CA GLU A 19 7.29 -16.90 -27.98
C GLU A 19 7.70 -16.10 -26.72
N ASN A 20 8.67 -15.20 -26.81
CA ASN A 20 9.05 -14.34 -25.70
C ASN A 20 7.93 -13.37 -25.28
N GLU A 21 7.19 -12.79 -26.23
CA GLU A 21 6.05 -11.93 -25.92
C GLU A 21 4.93 -12.72 -25.23
N SER A 22 4.64 -13.94 -25.64
CA SER A 22 3.63 -14.80 -25.01
C SER A 22 4.01 -15.23 -23.58
N GLU A 23 5.28 -15.54 -23.34
CA GLU A 23 5.79 -15.86 -22.00
C GLU A 23 5.73 -14.66 -21.05
N ILE A 24 6.04 -13.47 -21.54
CA ILE A 24 5.93 -12.22 -20.76
C ILE A 24 4.48 -11.91 -20.40
N GLU A 25 3.54 -12.04 -21.36
CA GLU A 25 2.11 -11.84 -21.10
C GLU A 25 1.55 -12.87 -20.11
N GLU A 26 1.99 -14.11 -20.15
CA GLU A 26 1.57 -15.15 -19.22
C GLU A 26 2.10 -14.87 -17.81
N GLN A 27 3.36 -14.44 -17.68
CA GLN A 27 3.95 -14.04 -16.40
C GLN A 27 3.26 -12.80 -15.80
N GLU A 28 2.93 -11.82 -16.62
CA GLU A 28 2.17 -10.62 -16.18
C GLU A 28 0.76 -11.03 -15.68
N ARG A 29 0.09 -11.95 -16.35
CA ARG A 29 -1.22 -12.49 -15.91
C ARG A 29 -1.12 -13.26 -14.61
N GLU A 30 -0.10 -14.07 -14.41
CA GLU A 30 0.15 -14.78 -13.16
C GLU A 30 0.40 -13.80 -12.03
N ASN A 31 1.23 -12.79 -12.23
CA ASN A 31 1.49 -11.74 -11.24
C ASN A 31 0.21 -10.99 -10.84
N ILE A 32 -0.65 -10.64 -11.79
CA ILE A 32 -1.94 -9.99 -11.50
C ILE A 32 -2.87 -10.96 -10.74
N THR A 33 -2.90 -12.23 -11.13
CA THR A 33 -3.84 -13.20 -10.56
C THR A 33 -3.43 -13.65 -9.16
N GLU A 34 -2.15 -13.91 -8.95
CA GLU A 34 -1.64 -14.47 -7.69
C GLU A 34 -1.22 -13.40 -6.68
N LEU A 35 -0.57 -12.33 -7.15
CA LEU A 35 0.01 -11.29 -6.30
C LEU A 35 -0.83 -10.01 -6.29
N GLY A 36 -1.73 -9.82 -7.27
CA GLY A 36 -2.50 -8.59 -7.41
C GLY A 36 -1.65 -7.37 -7.73
N SER A 37 -0.44 -7.56 -8.30
CA SER A 37 0.48 -6.49 -8.65
C SER A 37 0.60 -6.33 -10.16
N VAL A 38 0.88 -5.13 -10.63
CA VAL A 38 1.11 -4.81 -12.04
C VAL A 38 2.20 -3.75 -12.16
N GLU A 39 3.04 -3.89 -13.18
CA GLU A 39 3.99 -2.87 -13.61
C GLU A 39 3.46 -2.14 -14.85
N THR A 40 3.58 -0.83 -14.85
CA THR A 40 3.19 -0.01 -16.00
C THR A 40 4.44 0.48 -16.73
N LYS A 41 4.47 0.36 -18.05
CA LYS A 41 5.54 0.92 -18.88
C LYS A 41 5.04 2.24 -19.48
N ASN A 42 5.66 3.36 -19.09
CA ASN A 42 5.28 4.69 -19.54
C ASN A 42 6.55 5.53 -19.76
N PRO A 43 6.63 6.34 -20.83
CA PRO A 43 7.76 7.24 -21.06
C PRO A 43 8.07 8.21 -19.91
N ARG A 44 7.09 8.52 -19.06
CA ARG A 44 7.29 9.36 -17.86
C ARG A 44 7.90 8.62 -16.68
N GLY A 45 7.79 7.29 -16.65
CA GLY A 45 8.32 6.44 -15.59
C GLY A 45 7.54 5.13 -15.46
N ASN A 46 8.20 4.09 -15.03
CA ASN A 46 7.61 2.79 -14.77
C ASN A 46 7.15 2.71 -13.31
N ILE A 47 5.89 2.41 -13.10
CA ILE A 47 5.27 2.37 -11.78
C ILE A 47 4.88 0.94 -11.46
N HIS A 48 5.34 0.44 -10.31
CA HIS A 48 4.81 -0.79 -9.73
C HIS A 48 3.56 -0.48 -8.90
N CYS A 49 2.48 -1.23 -9.14
CA CYS A 49 1.25 -1.09 -8.38
C CYS A 49 1.11 -2.26 -7.41
N LEU A 50 1.12 -1.96 -6.11
CA LEU A 50 0.91 -2.89 -5.02
C LEU A 50 -0.52 -2.74 -4.48
N ASN A 51 -1.29 -3.83 -4.44
CA ASN A 51 -2.64 -3.85 -3.90
C ASN A 51 -2.67 -4.41 -2.48
N ILE A 52 -3.24 -3.66 -1.55
CA ILE A 52 -3.53 -4.10 -0.17
C ILE A 52 -5.05 -4.21 -0.03
N ILE A 53 -5.56 -5.42 -0.26
CA ILE A 53 -7.00 -5.69 -0.35
C ILE A 53 -7.42 -6.76 0.65
N GLY A 54 -8.55 -6.53 1.32
CA GLY A 54 -9.09 -7.44 2.33
C GLY A 54 -8.41 -7.28 3.68
N GLN A 55 -8.23 -8.37 4.41
CA GLN A 55 -7.62 -8.36 5.74
C GLN A 55 -6.09 -8.49 5.63
N VAL A 56 -5.34 -7.68 6.37
CA VAL A 56 -3.88 -7.85 6.51
C VAL A 56 -3.61 -9.09 7.36
N GLU A 57 -3.02 -10.10 6.72
CA GLU A 57 -2.69 -11.38 7.34
C GLU A 57 -1.26 -11.32 7.91
N GLY A 58 -1.12 -11.72 9.17
CA GLY A 58 0.16 -11.75 9.88
C GLY A 58 0.67 -13.17 10.10
N HIS A 59 1.10 -13.47 11.33
CA HIS A 59 1.66 -14.78 11.69
C HIS A 59 0.63 -15.92 11.75
N MET A 60 -0.67 -15.58 11.80
CA MET A 60 -1.75 -16.58 11.78
C MET A 60 -2.34 -16.66 10.37
N VAL A 61 -2.36 -17.86 9.82
CA VAL A 61 -3.01 -18.12 8.52
C VAL A 61 -4.53 -18.02 8.69
N LEU A 62 -5.15 -17.16 7.90
CA LEU A 62 -6.60 -17.00 7.89
C LEU A 62 -7.28 -18.08 7.02
N PRO A 63 -8.57 -18.36 7.25
CA PRO A 63 -9.32 -19.29 6.42
C PRO A 63 -9.26 -18.93 4.92
N PRO A 64 -9.14 -19.91 4.00
CA PRO A 64 -8.91 -19.64 2.58
C PRO A 64 -10.06 -18.91 1.86
N GLN A 65 -11.24 -18.86 2.46
CA GLN A 65 -12.37 -18.06 1.97
C GLN A 65 -12.25 -16.57 2.25
N ASN A 66 -11.34 -16.15 3.13
CA ASN A 66 -11.11 -14.74 3.43
C ASN A 66 -10.28 -14.11 2.31
N LYS A 67 -10.62 -12.88 1.94
CA LYS A 67 -9.74 -12.05 1.13
C LYS A 67 -8.66 -11.46 2.03
N THR A 68 -7.40 -11.78 1.75
CA THR A 68 -6.27 -11.35 2.58
C THR A 68 -5.14 -10.76 1.74
N THR A 69 -4.40 -9.85 2.34
CA THR A 69 -3.08 -9.44 1.88
C THR A 69 -2.05 -10.03 2.85
N LYS A 70 -1.20 -10.90 2.34
CA LYS A 70 -0.19 -11.62 3.12
C LYS A 70 1.09 -10.82 3.18
N TYR A 71 1.52 -10.45 4.38
CA TYR A 71 2.71 -9.60 4.54
C TYR A 71 4.00 -10.28 4.05
N GLU A 72 4.11 -11.61 4.16
CA GLU A 72 5.23 -12.39 3.63
C GLU A 72 5.31 -12.41 2.10
N HIS A 73 4.22 -12.04 1.40
CA HIS A 73 4.23 -11.82 -0.05
C HIS A 73 4.52 -10.36 -0.41
N VAL A 74 4.12 -9.42 0.43
CA VAL A 74 4.32 -7.98 0.21
C VAL A 74 5.78 -7.58 0.43
N ILE A 75 6.40 -8.06 1.51
CA ILE A 75 7.79 -7.69 1.86
C ILE A 75 8.79 -7.98 0.72
N PRO A 76 8.83 -9.19 0.12
CA PRO A 76 9.73 -9.45 -1.01
C PRO A 76 9.45 -8.57 -2.23
N GLN A 77 8.18 -8.22 -2.49
CA GLN A 77 7.82 -7.32 -3.58
C GLN A 77 8.38 -5.91 -3.35
N LEU A 78 8.25 -5.37 -2.14
CA LEU A 78 8.80 -4.05 -1.80
C LEU A 78 10.32 -4.01 -1.96
N ILE A 79 11.03 -5.07 -1.54
CA ILE A 79 12.48 -5.20 -1.77
C ILE A 79 12.80 -5.23 -3.26
N ALA A 80 12.07 -6.04 -4.03
CA ALA A 80 12.27 -6.15 -5.46
C ALA A 80 12.01 -4.81 -6.19
N VAL A 81 10.98 -4.07 -5.77
CA VAL A 81 10.69 -2.73 -6.31
C VAL A 81 11.82 -1.75 -6.00
N GLU A 82 12.31 -1.73 -4.76
CA GLU A 82 13.38 -0.83 -4.34
C GLU A 82 14.67 -1.07 -5.14
N GLU A 83 15.06 -2.33 -5.32
CA GLU A 83 16.30 -2.73 -5.98
C GLU A 83 16.22 -2.72 -7.53
N ASN A 84 15.02 -2.76 -8.12
CA ASN A 84 14.87 -2.83 -9.58
C ASN A 84 15.07 -1.46 -10.24
N PRO A 85 16.17 -1.24 -11.02
CA PRO A 85 16.43 0.05 -11.65
C PRO A 85 15.41 0.44 -12.73
N GLU A 86 14.61 -0.50 -13.23
CA GLU A 86 13.56 -0.25 -14.23
C GLU A 86 12.27 0.30 -13.62
N ILE A 87 12.10 0.23 -12.30
CA ILE A 87 10.93 0.76 -11.58
C ILE A 87 11.28 2.12 -11.00
N ASP A 88 10.50 3.14 -11.35
CA ASP A 88 10.71 4.52 -10.91
C ASP A 88 9.88 4.91 -9.68
N GLY A 89 8.80 4.20 -9.37
CA GLY A 89 7.94 4.52 -8.22
C GLY A 89 6.96 3.42 -7.85
N LEU A 90 6.37 3.53 -6.64
CA LEU A 90 5.42 2.59 -6.07
C LEU A 90 4.06 3.25 -5.83
N LEU A 91 3.01 2.73 -6.48
CA LEU A 91 1.62 3.07 -6.18
C LEU A 91 1.01 2.01 -5.27
N VAL A 92 0.61 2.39 -4.06
CA VAL A 92 -0.06 1.51 -3.10
C VAL A 92 -1.56 1.75 -3.14
N VAL A 93 -2.33 0.77 -3.59
CA VAL A 93 -3.79 0.84 -3.66
C VAL A 93 -4.40 0.09 -2.48
N LEU A 94 -5.23 0.78 -1.68
CA LEU A 94 -5.80 0.24 -0.46
C LEU A 94 -7.32 0.08 -0.56
N ASN A 95 -7.78 -1.11 -0.21
CA ASN A 95 -9.17 -1.40 0.13
C ASN A 95 -9.19 -2.50 1.21
N THR A 96 -8.86 -2.12 2.44
CA THR A 96 -8.62 -3.04 3.55
C THR A 96 -9.51 -2.73 4.77
N VAL A 97 -9.91 -3.79 5.44
CA VAL A 97 -10.59 -3.74 6.74
C VAL A 97 -9.60 -3.65 7.91
N GLY A 98 -8.30 -3.64 7.62
CA GLY A 98 -7.24 -3.77 8.62
C GLY A 98 -6.83 -5.22 8.84
N GLY A 99 -6.28 -5.54 10.00
CA GLY A 99 -5.83 -6.90 10.32
C GLY A 99 -4.72 -6.95 11.37
N ASP A 100 -3.72 -7.77 11.14
CA ASP A 100 -2.58 -7.93 12.04
C ASP A 100 -1.74 -6.65 12.13
N VAL A 101 -1.53 -6.18 13.35
CA VAL A 101 -0.87 -4.90 13.62
C VAL A 101 0.62 -4.95 13.31
N GLU A 102 1.31 -6.02 13.71
CA GLU A 102 2.76 -6.13 13.48
C GLU A 102 3.07 -6.30 11.99
N ALA A 103 2.27 -7.08 11.28
CA ALA A 103 2.40 -7.23 9.83
C ALA A 103 2.12 -5.90 9.09
N GLY A 104 1.06 -5.20 9.48
CA GLY A 104 0.72 -3.91 8.87
C GLY A 104 1.75 -2.82 9.15
N LEU A 105 2.27 -2.72 10.37
CA LEU A 105 3.37 -1.79 10.69
C LEU A 105 4.66 -2.16 9.94
N ALA A 106 5.00 -3.45 9.83
CA ALA A 106 6.17 -3.87 9.06
C ALA A 106 6.10 -3.43 7.60
N ILE A 107 4.95 -3.60 6.95
CA ILE A 107 4.72 -3.12 5.58
C ILE A 107 4.80 -1.59 5.53
N ALA A 108 4.15 -0.90 6.48
CA ALA A 108 4.12 0.55 6.52
C ALA A 108 5.53 1.16 6.70
N GLU A 109 6.34 0.63 7.60
CA GLU A 109 7.73 1.04 7.79
C GLU A 109 8.59 0.80 6.55
N MET A 110 8.39 -0.32 5.85
CA MET A 110 9.10 -0.56 4.59
C MET A 110 8.73 0.48 3.54
N ILE A 111 7.43 0.78 3.35
CA ILE A 111 6.98 1.80 2.40
C ILE A 111 7.55 3.17 2.77
N ALA A 112 7.47 3.58 4.04
CA ALA A 112 7.95 4.87 4.52
C ALA A 112 9.48 5.04 4.43
N SER A 113 10.23 3.94 4.36
CA SER A 113 11.70 3.94 4.23
C SER A 113 12.22 3.75 2.81
N MET A 114 11.34 3.62 1.81
CA MET A 114 11.76 3.48 0.40
C MET A 114 12.48 4.72 -0.11
N GLY A 115 13.51 4.50 -0.91
CA GLY A 115 14.23 5.57 -1.61
C GLY A 115 13.53 6.03 -2.90
N LYS A 116 12.58 5.24 -3.43
CA LYS A 116 11.79 5.58 -4.61
C LYS A 116 10.52 6.33 -4.24
N PRO A 117 10.00 7.20 -5.12
CA PRO A 117 8.73 7.87 -4.93
C PRO A 117 7.58 6.91 -4.65
N THR A 118 6.79 7.23 -3.65
CA THR A 118 5.64 6.42 -3.23
C THR A 118 4.37 7.25 -3.16
N VAL A 119 3.26 6.69 -3.65
CA VAL A 119 1.92 7.31 -3.55
C VAL A 119 0.94 6.26 -3.08
N SER A 120 0.10 6.58 -2.11
CA SER A 120 -1.00 5.73 -1.69
C SER A 120 -2.35 6.25 -2.20
N LEU A 121 -3.27 5.33 -2.47
CA LEU A 121 -4.65 5.62 -2.87
C LEU A 121 -5.64 4.72 -2.11
N VAL A 122 -6.40 5.31 -1.20
CA VAL A 122 -7.51 4.63 -0.53
C VAL A 122 -8.74 4.67 -1.44
N LEU A 123 -9.15 3.51 -1.97
CA LEU A 123 -10.28 3.41 -2.91
C LEU A 123 -11.63 3.10 -2.24
N GLY A 124 -11.65 2.21 -1.28
CA GLY A 124 -12.87 1.81 -0.56
C GLY A 124 -12.72 2.02 0.94
N GLY A 125 -11.94 1.16 1.58
CA GLY A 125 -11.65 1.23 3.01
C GLY A 125 -10.15 1.33 3.30
N GLY A 126 -9.80 2.21 4.24
CA GLY A 126 -8.47 2.27 4.87
C GLY A 126 -8.61 2.13 6.37
N HIS A 127 -9.15 0.97 6.83
CA HIS A 127 -9.61 0.82 8.21
C HIS A 127 -8.53 0.25 9.13
N SER A 128 -8.52 0.67 10.41
CA SER A 128 -7.65 0.11 11.45
C SER A 128 -6.17 0.23 11.06
N ILE A 129 -5.42 -0.88 10.97
CA ILE A 129 -4.01 -0.87 10.52
C ILE A 129 -3.85 -0.43 9.06
N GLY A 130 -4.94 -0.30 8.30
CA GLY A 130 -4.96 0.36 6.99
C GLY A 130 -4.65 1.87 7.06
N VAL A 131 -4.81 2.50 8.24
CA VAL A 131 -4.48 3.92 8.45
C VAL A 131 -2.97 4.16 8.36
N PRO A 132 -2.11 3.48 9.13
CA PRO A 132 -0.65 3.56 8.93
C PRO A 132 -0.22 3.24 7.50
N LEU A 133 -0.78 2.20 6.88
CA LEU A 133 -0.47 1.83 5.50
C LEU A 133 -0.81 2.94 4.49
N ALA A 134 -1.90 3.69 4.73
CA ALA A 134 -2.31 4.79 3.87
C ALA A 134 -1.38 6.01 3.96
N VAL A 135 -0.84 6.29 5.14
CA VAL A 135 0.03 7.46 5.38
C VAL A 135 1.52 7.18 5.19
N ALA A 136 1.89 5.91 4.96
CA ALA A 136 3.29 5.49 4.82
C ALA A 136 3.98 6.03 3.55
N SER A 137 3.22 6.40 2.52
CA SER A 137 3.76 6.91 1.25
C SER A 137 4.08 8.40 1.32
N ASP A 138 5.00 8.88 0.45
CA ASP A 138 5.35 10.31 0.33
C ASP A 138 4.13 11.19 0.08
N TYR A 139 3.11 10.65 -0.60
CA TYR A 139 1.84 11.35 -0.82
C TYR A 139 0.65 10.40 -0.79
N SER A 140 -0.42 10.82 -0.14
CA SER A 140 -1.61 9.98 0.06
C SER A 140 -2.87 10.62 -0.54
N PHE A 141 -3.68 9.78 -1.21
CA PHE A 141 -5.00 10.12 -1.73
C PHE A 141 -6.09 9.26 -1.11
N ILE A 142 -7.29 9.84 -1.01
CA ILE A 142 -8.51 9.12 -0.67
C ILE A 142 -9.58 9.40 -1.72
N ALA A 143 -10.22 8.34 -2.24
CA ALA A 143 -11.32 8.49 -3.18
C ALA A 143 -12.55 9.12 -2.50
N PRO A 144 -13.39 9.92 -3.22
CA PRO A 144 -14.50 10.66 -2.61
C PRO A 144 -15.51 9.80 -1.82
N THR A 145 -15.66 8.54 -2.19
CA THR A 145 -16.57 7.58 -1.53
C THR A 145 -15.89 6.68 -0.50
N ALA A 146 -14.57 6.78 -0.38
CA ALA A 146 -13.81 5.95 0.55
C ALA A 146 -13.93 6.46 1.99
N THR A 147 -13.71 5.53 2.92
CA THR A 147 -13.76 5.81 4.36
C THR A 147 -12.54 5.23 5.06
N MET A 148 -12.21 5.81 6.20
CA MET A 148 -11.18 5.30 7.10
C MET A 148 -11.77 5.14 8.49
N THR A 149 -11.36 4.10 9.21
CA THR A 149 -11.78 3.91 10.61
C THR A 149 -10.55 3.94 11.51
N VAL A 150 -10.55 4.89 12.43
CA VAL A 150 -9.56 5.02 13.50
C VAL A 150 -10.18 4.51 14.80
N HIS A 151 -9.56 3.53 15.43
CA HIS A 151 -10.04 2.94 16.69
C HIS A 151 -8.87 2.44 17.54
N PRO A 152 -9.06 2.24 18.86
CA PRO A 152 -8.02 1.67 19.72
C PRO A 152 -7.63 0.25 19.31
N LEU A 153 -6.42 -0.15 19.68
CA LEU A 153 -5.95 -1.51 19.51
C LEU A 153 -6.89 -2.50 20.19
N ARG A 154 -7.24 -3.57 19.50
CA ARG A 154 -8.09 -4.66 20.00
C ARG A 154 -7.30 -5.94 20.09
N MET A 155 -7.56 -6.73 21.13
CA MET A 155 -7.01 -8.07 21.26
C MET A 155 -8.09 -9.03 21.78
N ASN A 156 -8.06 -10.25 21.27
CA ASN A 156 -8.78 -11.38 21.86
C ASN A 156 -7.74 -12.36 22.39
N GLY A 157 -7.88 -12.80 23.66
CA GLY A 157 -6.96 -13.78 24.23
C GLY A 157 -7.00 -13.85 25.75
N LEU A 158 -6.15 -14.73 26.29
CA LEU A 158 -5.97 -14.88 27.72
C LEU A 158 -5.11 -13.74 28.28
N VAL A 159 -5.61 -13.04 29.30
CA VAL A 159 -4.85 -12.04 30.06
C VAL A 159 -4.25 -12.69 31.29
N ILE A 160 -2.92 -12.83 31.36
CA ILE A 160 -2.21 -13.44 32.49
C ILE A 160 -1.80 -12.39 33.53
N GLY A 161 -1.37 -11.23 33.11
CA GLY A 161 -0.98 -10.11 33.98
C GLY A 161 -1.67 -8.83 33.59
N VAL A 162 -2.58 -8.31 34.42
CA VAL A 162 -3.42 -7.15 34.08
C VAL A 162 -2.57 -5.90 33.80
N MET A 163 -1.68 -5.54 34.71
CA MET A 163 -0.86 -4.33 34.56
C MET A 163 0.14 -4.43 33.40
N GLN A 164 0.79 -5.57 33.23
CA GLN A 164 1.73 -5.81 32.14
C GLN A 164 1.02 -5.80 30.79
N THR A 165 -0.16 -6.41 30.70
CA THR A 165 -0.98 -6.41 29.49
C THR A 165 -1.43 -4.99 29.14
N PHE A 166 -1.92 -4.23 30.13
CA PHE A 166 -2.30 -2.83 29.92
C PHE A 166 -1.14 -1.97 29.40
N GLN A 167 0.03 -2.09 30.03
CA GLN A 167 1.24 -1.37 29.61
C GLN A 167 1.67 -1.77 28.19
N TYR A 168 1.60 -3.05 27.86
CA TYR A 168 1.89 -3.54 26.51
C TYR A 168 0.95 -2.89 25.47
N PHE A 169 -0.35 -2.86 25.75
CA PHE A 169 -1.33 -2.23 24.85
C PHE A 169 -1.11 -0.73 24.70
N GLN A 170 -0.79 -0.04 25.79
CA GLN A 170 -0.46 1.38 25.71
C GLN A 170 0.76 1.62 24.80
N ASN A 171 1.81 0.85 24.96
CA ASN A 171 3.02 0.96 24.14
C ASN A 171 2.72 0.67 22.65
N MET A 172 1.95 -0.37 22.36
CA MET A 172 1.54 -0.70 20.99
C MET A 172 0.68 0.40 20.38
N GLN A 173 -0.27 0.93 21.15
CA GLN A 173 -1.12 2.04 20.73
C GLN A 173 -0.29 3.29 20.41
N GLU A 174 0.71 3.60 21.25
CA GLU A 174 1.59 4.73 21.04
C GLU A 174 2.45 4.55 19.78
N ARG A 175 3.02 3.37 19.53
CA ARG A 175 3.76 3.07 18.28
C ARG A 175 2.93 3.38 17.03
N ILE A 176 1.66 2.98 17.02
CA ILE A 176 0.75 3.27 15.91
C ILE A 176 0.53 4.78 15.79
N THR A 177 0.28 5.44 16.90
CA THR A 177 0.03 6.89 16.94
C THR A 177 1.25 7.66 16.44
N GLU A 178 2.44 7.36 16.96
CA GLU A 178 3.70 7.99 16.56
C GLU A 178 3.98 7.78 15.07
N PHE A 179 3.77 6.58 14.54
CA PHE A 179 3.94 6.31 13.11
C PHE A 179 3.01 7.19 12.26
N VAL A 180 1.71 7.22 12.60
CA VAL A 180 0.72 8.01 11.84
C VAL A 180 1.03 9.50 11.89
N VAL A 181 1.34 10.03 13.06
CA VAL A 181 1.65 11.46 13.25
C VAL A 181 2.94 11.84 12.52
N SER A 182 3.95 10.98 12.51
CA SER A 182 5.22 11.22 11.81
C SER A 182 5.08 11.22 10.29
N ASN A 183 4.09 10.49 9.76
CA ASN A 183 3.88 10.32 8.32
C ASN A 183 2.64 11.06 7.79
N SER A 184 2.05 11.97 8.57
CA SER A 184 0.89 12.78 8.15
C SER A 184 0.95 14.18 8.75
N LYS A 185 -0.08 14.97 8.53
CA LYS A 185 -0.20 16.33 9.12
C LYS A 185 -1.14 16.37 10.33
N ILE A 186 -1.73 15.25 10.71
CA ILE A 186 -2.62 15.18 11.87
C ILE A 186 -1.83 15.36 13.16
N SER A 187 -2.38 16.10 14.11
CA SER A 187 -1.74 16.22 15.42
C SER A 187 -1.96 14.95 16.27
N HIS A 188 -1.02 14.70 17.18
CA HIS A 188 -1.11 13.59 18.12
C HIS A 188 -2.41 13.61 18.94
N ASP A 189 -2.81 14.80 19.44
CA ASP A 189 -4.01 14.97 20.25
C ASP A 189 -5.27 14.71 19.43
N GLU A 190 -5.34 15.21 18.19
CA GLU A 190 -6.49 14.98 17.30
C GLU A 190 -6.61 13.52 16.91
N PHE A 191 -5.51 12.84 16.59
CA PHE A 191 -5.52 11.41 16.27
C PHE A 191 -5.99 10.58 17.47
N LYS A 192 -5.49 10.88 18.69
CA LYS A 192 -5.97 10.24 19.93
C LYS A 192 -7.45 10.54 20.22
N GLN A 193 -7.91 11.75 19.98
CA GLN A 193 -9.31 12.09 20.15
C GLN A 193 -10.22 11.27 19.21
N LEU A 194 -9.87 11.20 17.92
CA LEU A 194 -10.60 10.37 16.94
C LEU A 194 -10.62 8.90 17.35
N MET A 195 -9.52 8.39 17.88
CA MET A 195 -9.40 7.00 18.33
C MET A 195 -10.30 6.68 19.53
N LEU A 196 -10.49 7.64 20.43
CA LEU A 196 -11.21 7.45 21.70
C LEU A 196 -12.67 7.93 21.68
N THR A 197 -13.17 8.36 20.53
CA THR A 197 -14.57 8.78 20.34
C THR A 197 -15.51 7.60 20.57
N THR A 198 -16.60 7.81 21.31
CA THR A 198 -17.53 6.72 21.73
C THR A 198 -18.87 6.74 21.02
N ASP A 199 -19.20 7.80 20.28
CA ASP A 199 -20.56 8.05 19.78
C ASP A 199 -20.75 7.79 18.29
N GLU A 200 -19.66 7.51 17.54
CA GLU A 200 -19.71 7.36 16.08
C GLU A 200 -19.83 5.91 15.61
N ILE A 201 -19.28 4.97 16.35
CA ILE A 201 -19.33 3.54 16.00
C ILE A 201 -20.29 2.83 16.95
N ALA A 202 -21.37 2.29 16.42
CA ALA A 202 -22.35 1.56 17.22
C ALA A 202 -21.70 0.38 17.97
N ASN A 203 -21.81 0.38 19.30
CA ASN A 203 -21.26 -0.62 20.22
C ASN A 203 -19.73 -0.74 20.23
N ASP A 204 -19.00 0.32 19.83
CA ASP A 204 -17.56 0.33 19.80
C ASP A 204 -16.97 1.74 20.01
N VAL A 205 -15.64 1.83 20.11
CA VAL A 205 -14.89 3.06 20.29
C VAL A 205 -14.08 3.36 19.03
N GLY A 206 -14.08 4.62 18.59
CA GLY A 206 -13.35 5.11 17.43
C GLY A 206 -14.19 6.02 16.54
N SER A 207 -13.61 6.47 15.44
CA SER A 207 -14.24 7.35 14.47
C SER A 207 -14.21 6.78 13.06
N ILE A 208 -15.27 7.07 12.30
CA ILE A 208 -15.33 6.82 10.85
C ILE A 208 -15.09 8.12 10.13
N LEU A 209 -13.98 8.20 9.41
CA LEU A 209 -13.60 9.37 8.63
C LEU A 209 -14.03 9.18 7.17
N PHE A 210 -14.93 10.00 6.69
CA PHE A 210 -15.18 10.17 5.27
C PHE A 210 -14.04 10.96 4.62
N ALA A 211 -13.91 10.86 3.31
CA ALA A 211 -12.80 11.44 2.56
C ALA A 211 -12.52 12.92 2.91
N THR A 212 -13.56 13.76 2.99
CA THR A 212 -13.42 15.17 3.34
C THR A 212 -12.79 15.34 4.72
N LYS A 213 -13.30 14.61 5.75
CA LYS A 213 -12.79 14.72 7.12
C LYS A 213 -11.36 14.18 7.24
N ALA A 214 -11.01 13.10 6.53
CA ALA A 214 -9.65 12.55 6.51
C ALA A 214 -8.62 13.56 5.97
N VAL A 215 -9.01 14.39 5.01
CA VAL A 215 -8.15 15.46 4.46
C VAL A 215 -8.15 16.69 5.40
N GLU A 216 -9.29 17.13 5.91
CA GLU A 216 -9.41 18.28 6.79
C GLU A 216 -8.59 18.14 8.08
N CYS A 217 -8.57 16.94 8.69
CA CYS A 217 -7.76 16.68 9.89
C CYS A 217 -6.27 16.42 9.58
N GLY A 218 -5.88 16.45 8.32
CA GLY A 218 -4.50 16.25 7.89
C GLY A 218 -4.01 14.80 7.91
N LEU A 219 -4.91 13.83 8.05
CA LEU A 219 -4.55 12.42 8.01
C LEU A 219 -4.14 11.99 6.59
N ILE A 220 -4.89 12.42 5.57
CA ILE A 220 -4.60 12.18 4.15
C ILE A 220 -4.31 13.53 3.46
N ASN A 221 -3.39 13.51 2.49
CA ASN A 221 -2.96 14.76 1.84
C ASN A 221 -4.06 15.36 0.97
N GLU A 222 -4.76 14.54 0.16
CA GLU A 222 -5.72 15.07 -0.81
C GLU A 222 -6.84 14.07 -1.14
N MET A 223 -8.00 14.59 -1.51
CA MET A 223 -9.08 13.78 -2.07
C MET A 223 -8.90 13.67 -3.57
N GLY A 224 -8.79 12.43 -4.08
CA GLY A 224 -8.59 12.18 -5.51
C GLY A 224 -8.73 10.72 -5.88
N GLY A 225 -8.76 10.45 -7.18
CA GLY A 225 -8.82 9.11 -7.75
C GLY A 225 -7.51 8.70 -8.41
N LEU A 226 -7.56 7.60 -9.18
CA LEU A 226 -6.39 7.03 -9.86
C LEU A 226 -5.62 8.05 -10.70
N LYS A 227 -6.33 8.90 -11.46
CA LYS A 227 -5.68 9.93 -12.27
C LYS A 227 -4.81 10.87 -11.42
N ASN A 228 -5.35 11.35 -10.29
CA ASN A 228 -4.64 12.26 -9.39
C ASN A 228 -3.41 11.57 -8.78
N ALA A 229 -3.55 10.31 -8.34
CA ALA A 229 -2.45 9.53 -7.79
C ALA A 229 -1.33 9.31 -8.81
N LEU A 230 -1.66 8.96 -10.06
CA LEU A 230 -0.67 8.78 -11.13
C LEU A 230 0.01 10.12 -11.52
N GLU A 231 -0.73 11.22 -11.62
CA GLU A 231 -0.14 12.52 -11.90
C GLU A 231 0.85 12.93 -10.81
N LYS A 232 0.48 12.77 -9.54
CA LYS A 232 1.37 13.04 -8.40
C LYS A 232 2.60 12.13 -8.41
N MET A 233 2.45 10.86 -8.71
CA MET A 233 3.58 9.92 -8.85
C MET A 233 4.58 10.43 -9.89
N TYR A 234 4.11 10.81 -11.08
CA TYR A 234 5.00 11.34 -12.11
C TYR A 234 5.66 12.67 -11.72
N GLU A 235 4.96 13.53 -10.95
CA GLU A 235 5.58 14.75 -10.39
C GLU A 235 6.73 14.41 -9.45
N LEU A 236 6.54 13.44 -8.54
CA LEU A 236 7.57 13.00 -7.60
C LEU A 236 8.77 12.35 -8.32
N ILE A 237 8.52 11.51 -9.32
CA ILE A 237 9.58 10.91 -10.17
C ILE A 237 10.38 12.01 -10.87
N ASP A 238 9.72 13.00 -11.47
CA ASP A 238 10.37 14.11 -12.15
C ASP A 238 11.22 14.98 -11.18
N MET A 239 10.74 15.17 -9.94
CA MET A 239 11.50 15.87 -8.89
C MET A 239 12.76 15.10 -8.51
N GLN A 240 12.64 13.81 -8.23
CA GLN A 240 13.78 12.97 -7.86
C GLN A 240 14.84 12.88 -8.96
N ARG A 241 14.44 12.79 -10.22
CA ARG A 241 15.36 12.79 -11.37
C ARG A 241 16.13 14.10 -11.46
N LYS A 242 15.50 15.25 -11.25
CA LYS A 242 16.17 16.56 -11.23
C LYS A 242 17.19 16.68 -10.11
N GLU A 243 16.86 16.18 -8.91
CA GLU A 243 17.77 16.20 -7.75
C GLU A 243 18.97 15.27 -7.94
N SER A 244 18.76 14.14 -8.62
CA SER A 244 19.82 13.16 -8.93
C SER A 244 20.69 13.55 -10.13
N GLY A 245 20.38 14.65 -10.84
CA GLY A 245 21.13 15.11 -12.02
C GLY A 245 20.96 14.22 -13.25
N LYS A 246 19.89 13.45 -13.33
CA LYS A 246 19.55 12.56 -14.44
C LYS A 246 18.53 13.21 -15.39
#